data_0fa514da81b12919b19f649897214417
#
_entry.id   0fa514da81b12919b19f649897214417
#
_cell.length_a   1.000
_cell.length_b   1.000
_cell.length_c   1.000
_cell.angle_alpha   90.00
_cell.angle_beta   90.00
_cell.angle_gamma   90.00
#
_symmetry.space_group_name_H-M   'P 1'
#
loop_
_entity.id
_entity.type
_entity.pdbx_description
1 polymer ?
#
loop_
_entity_poly.entity_id
_entity_poly.type
_entity_poly.pdbx_seq_one_letter_code
_entity_poly.pdbx_strand_id
1 'polypeptide(L)'
;MFDVSLNNLIWVDFIIIGIICISALIGLFRGLIKEAFSLGIWLVSIWIAINFSQSFSAYFVDYIDVPSARIAVAFICLLILTLILGGMLSFLMSQIIDITGLTGTDRFAGFLFGIARGVVVMSVLILLAGLTPLPQDPWWVESTLIGPFQELSVWLRAQIPEGMSEYLSY
;
A
#
# COMPACT_ATOMS: atom_id res chain seq x y z
N MET A 1 -28.34 3.80 -2.12
CA MET A 1 -28.48 2.95 -0.92
C MET A 1 -28.07 1.58 -1.40
N PHE A 2 -26.86 1.14 -1.02
CA PHE A 2 -26.30 -0.12 -1.51
C PHE A 2 -26.95 -1.27 -0.76
N ASP A 3 -27.89 -1.98 -1.40
CA ASP A 3 -28.44 -3.23 -0.86
C ASP A 3 -27.40 -4.35 -1.05
N VAL A 4 -26.48 -4.45 -0.10
CA VAL A 4 -25.59 -5.60 0.00
C VAL A 4 -26.39 -6.73 0.64
N SER A 5 -27.11 -7.51 -0.19
CA SER A 5 -27.75 -8.72 0.28
C SER A 5 -26.69 -9.82 0.38
N LEU A 6 -26.45 -10.31 1.59
CA LEU A 6 -25.46 -11.35 1.88
C LEU A 6 -25.66 -12.64 1.07
N ASN A 7 -26.85 -12.82 0.48
CA ASN A 7 -27.18 -13.99 -0.34
C ASN A 7 -26.61 -13.96 -1.77
N ASN A 8 -26.04 -12.85 -2.21
CA ASN A 8 -25.51 -12.69 -3.57
C ASN A 8 -23.97 -12.54 -3.61
N LEU A 9 -23.30 -12.81 -2.47
CA LEU A 9 -21.86 -12.75 -2.41
C LEU A 9 -21.24 -13.95 -3.14
N ILE A 10 -20.32 -13.66 -4.06
CA ILE A 10 -19.53 -14.67 -4.75
C ILE A 10 -18.16 -14.85 -4.07
N TRP A 11 -17.41 -15.85 -4.48
CA TRP A 11 -16.10 -16.17 -3.88
C TRP A 11 -15.11 -14.97 -3.85
N VAL A 12 -15.16 -14.07 -4.85
CA VAL A 12 -14.32 -12.87 -4.93
C VAL A 12 -14.66 -11.87 -3.82
N ASP A 13 -15.95 -11.70 -3.50
CA ASP A 13 -16.38 -10.82 -2.41
C ASP A 13 -15.80 -11.29 -1.07
N PHE A 14 -15.74 -12.61 -0.84
CA PHE A 14 -15.10 -13.19 0.35
C PHE A 14 -13.59 -12.91 0.40
N ILE A 15 -12.90 -12.89 -0.75
CA ILE A 15 -11.48 -12.50 -0.81
C ILE A 15 -11.32 -11.02 -0.44
N ILE A 16 -12.16 -10.14 -0.98
CA ILE A 16 -12.13 -8.71 -0.67
C ILE A 16 -12.34 -8.49 0.83
N ILE A 17 -13.39 -9.08 1.40
CA ILE A 17 -13.68 -9.00 2.84
C ILE A 17 -12.50 -9.57 3.64
N GLY A 18 -11.95 -10.71 3.23
CA GLY A 18 -10.82 -11.37 3.89
C GLY A 18 -9.59 -10.47 3.94
N ILE A 19 -9.24 -9.80 2.86
CA ILE A 19 -8.10 -8.87 2.80
C ILE A 19 -8.33 -7.68 3.73
N ILE A 20 -9.54 -7.09 3.72
CA ILE A 20 -9.88 -5.97 4.61
C ILE A 20 -9.85 -6.41 6.07
N CYS A 21 -10.42 -7.59 6.39
CA CYS A 21 -10.41 -8.14 7.75
C CYS A 21 -8.98 -8.41 8.24
N ILE A 22 -8.14 -9.02 7.42
CA ILE A 22 -6.73 -9.27 7.77
C ILE A 22 -6.01 -7.93 8.01
N SER A 23 -6.21 -6.94 7.15
CA SER A 23 -5.64 -5.60 7.31
C SER A 23 -6.11 -4.93 8.60
N ALA A 24 -7.39 -5.04 8.94
CA ALA A 24 -7.96 -4.52 10.17
C ALA A 24 -7.39 -5.21 11.42
N LEU A 25 -7.27 -6.54 11.40
CA LEU A 25 -6.66 -7.32 12.48
C LEU A 25 -5.20 -6.94 12.69
N ILE A 26 -4.42 -6.80 11.63
CA ILE A 26 -3.03 -6.33 11.72
C ILE A 26 -2.99 -4.97 12.41
N GLY A 27 -3.84 -4.01 12.02
CA GLY A 27 -3.95 -2.70 12.64
C GLY A 27 -4.33 -2.78 14.13
N LEU A 28 -5.26 -3.67 14.49
CA LEU A 28 -5.69 -3.91 15.87
C LEU A 28 -4.53 -4.44 16.76
N PHE A 29 -3.73 -5.36 16.23
CA PHE A 29 -2.59 -5.93 17.00
C PHE A 29 -1.39 -4.98 17.07
N ARG A 30 -1.14 -4.22 16.01
CA ARG A 30 0.02 -3.31 15.91
C ARG A 30 -0.23 -1.93 16.55
N GLY A 31 -1.47 -1.45 16.49
CA GLY A 31 -1.86 -0.10 16.89
C GLY A 31 -1.61 0.95 15.79
N LEU A 32 -2.29 2.11 15.91
CA LEU A 32 -2.22 3.21 14.94
C LEU A 32 -0.81 3.78 14.83
N ILE A 33 -0.16 4.01 15.96
CA ILE A 33 1.14 4.69 15.98
C ILE A 33 2.18 3.85 15.24
N LYS A 34 2.24 2.55 15.51
CA LYS A 34 3.17 1.63 14.81
C LYS A 34 2.88 1.55 13.31
N GLU A 35 1.61 1.54 12.91
CA GLU A 35 1.19 1.54 11.51
C GLU A 35 1.55 2.85 10.80
N ALA A 36 1.29 4.00 11.43
CA ALA A 36 1.61 5.31 10.88
C ALA A 36 3.13 5.49 10.70
N PHE A 37 3.92 5.08 11.72
CA PHE A 37 5.39 5.07 11.60
C PHE A 37 5.87 4.16 10.47
N SER A 38 5.31 2.96 10.34
CA SER A 38 5.66 2.03 9.27
C SER A 38 5.42 2.64 7.88
N LEU A 39 4.25 3.27 7.67
CA LEU A 39 3.96 3.97 6.42
C LEU A 39 4.88 5.16 6.18
N GLY A 40 5.14 5.96 7.22
CA GLY A 40 6.07 7.07 7.12
C GLY A 40 7.48 6.62 6.70
N ILE A 41 7.97 5.53 7.29
CA ILE A 41 9.27 4.92 6.94
C ILE A 41 9.27 4.47 5.47
N TRP A 42 8.21 3.82 4.99
CA TRP A 42 8.10 3.42 3.58
C TRP A 42 8.14 4.60 2.64
N LEU A 43 7.35 5.65 2.91
CA LEU A 43 7.31 6.86 2.10
C LEU A 43 8.67 7.56 2.05
N VAL A 44 9.31 7.73 3.21
CA VAL A 44 10.65 8.33 3.32
C VAL A 44 11.69 7.48 2.61
N SER A 45 11.62 6.14 2.74
CA SER A 45 12.58 5.23 2.08
C SER A 45 12.46 5.28 0.56
N ILE A 46 11.25 5.30 0.03
CA ILE A 46 11.01 5.45 -1.41
C ILE A 46 11.50 6.84 -1.88
N TRP A 47 11.19 7.89 -1.13
CA TRP A 47 11.63 9.24 -1.46
C TRP A 47 13.15 9.35 -1.50
N ILE A 48 13.86 8.81 -0.51
CA ILE A 48 15.33 8.77 -0.48
C ILE A 48 15.86 7.97 -1.66
N ALA A 49 15.29 6.78 -1.91
CA ALA A 49 15.74 5.92 -3.00
C ALA A 49 15.58 6.61 -4.37
N ILE A 50 14.46 7.30 -4.62
CA ILE A 50 14.24 8.04 -5.88
C ILE A 50 15.24 9.19 -6.02
N ASN A 51 15.39 10.03 -4.99
CA ASN A 51 16.18 11.26 -5.10
C ASN A 51 17.70 11.02 -5.09
N PHE A 52 18.15 9.97 -4.42
CA PHE A 52 19.59 9.72 -4.21
C PHE A 52 20.15 8.53 -5.01
N SER A 53 19.32 7.71 -5.66
CA SER A 53 19.79 6.55 -6.42
C SER A 53 20.78 6.91 -7.53
N GLN A 54 20.56 8.03 -8.23
CA GLN A 54 21.43 8.49 -9.29
C GLN A 54 22.83 8.86 -8.76
N SER A 55 22.88 9.63 -7.66
CA SER A 55 24.15 10.00 -7.03
C SER A 55 24.85 8.78 -6.42
N PHE A 56 24.09 7.89 -5.78
CA PHE A 56 24.61 6.67 -5.17
C PHE A 56 25.09 5.64 -6.22
N SER A 57 24.54 5.66 -7.42
CA SER A 57 24.95 4.76 -8.52
C SER A 57 26.41 4.97 -8.94
N ALA A 58 27.00 6.14 -8.66
CA ALA A 58 28.41 6.39 -8.94
C ALA A 58 29.37 5.43 -8.22
N TYR A 59 29.01 4.90 -7.07
CA TYR A 59 29.80 3.90 -6.35
C TYR A 59 29.85 2.51 -7.02
N PHE A 60 28.98 2.27 -8.00
CA PHE A 60 28.89 0.99 -8.72
C PHE A 60 29.48 1.06 -10.14
N VAL A 61 30.14 2.16 -10.51
CA VAL A 61 30.68 2.35 -11.87
C VAL A 61 31.69 1.26 -12.23
N ASP A 62 32.53 0.86 -11.28
CA ASP A 62 33.59 -0.13 -11.50
C ASP A 62 33.06 -1.59 -11.51
N TYR A 63 31.83 -1.81 -11.12
CA TYR A 63 31.24 -3.16 -10.98
C TYR A 63 30.12 -3.45 -11.99
N ILE A 64 29.47 -2.41 -12.50
CA ILE A 64 28.30 -2.56 -13.37
C ILE A 64 28.45 -1.59 -14.55
N ASP A 65 28.63 -2.12 -15.75
CA ASP A 65 28.82 -1.33 -16.96
C ASP A 65 27.54 -0.63 -17.44
N VAL A 66 26.36 -1.27 -17.20
CA VAL A 66 25.08 -0.77 -17.69
C VAL A 66 24.52 0.32 -16.76
N PRO A 67 24.37 1.59 -17.23
CA PRO A 67 23.91 2.71 -16.39
C PRO A 67 22.55 2.48 -15.72
N SER A 68 21.57 1.91 -16.43
CA SER A 68 20.24 1.63 -15.90
C SER A 68 20.28 0.59 -14.78
N ALA A 69 21.12 -0.45 -14.92
CA ALA A 69 21.30 -1.47 -13.90
C ALA A 69 21.95 -0.89 -12.63
N ARG A 70 22.94 0.02 -12.78
CA ARG A 70 23.56 0.73 -11.64
C ARG A 70 22.54 1.52 -10.82
N ILE A 71 21.69 2.29 -11.51
CA ILE A 71 20.65 3.09 -10.85
C ILE A 71 19.66 2.16 -10.15
N ALA A 72 19.24 1.07 -10.78
CA ALA A 72 18.33 0.09 -10.17
C ALA A 72 18.93 -0.55 -8.92
N VAL A 73 20.19 -0.97 -8.97
CA VAL A 73 20.90 -1.53 -7.80
C VAL A 73 21.04 -0.48 -6.69
N ALA A 74 21.44 0.75 -7.04
CA ALA A 74 21.54 1.85 -6.09
C ALA A 74 20.20 2.15 -5.42
N PHE A 75 19.11 2.16 -6.18
CA PHE A 75 17.75 2.34 -5.67
C PHE A 75 17.39 1.24 -4.65
N ILE A 76 17.60 -0.03 -5.01
CA ILE A 76 17.30 -1.17 -4.13
C ILE A 76 18.16 -1.12 -2.87
N CYS A 77 19.45 -0.83 -2.98
CA CYS A 77 20.36 -0.70 -1.84
C CYS A 77 19.90 0.41 -0.88
N LEU A 78 19.59 1.60 -1.40
CA LEU A 78 19.11 2.71 -0.59
C LEU A 78 17.76 2.40 0.05
N LEU A 79 16.84 1.77 -0.68
CA LEU A 79 15.54 1.38 -0.17
C LEU A 79 15.69 0.40 1.00
N ILE A 80 16.48 -0.67 0.84
CA ILE A 80 16.71 -1.66 1.89
C ILE A 80 17.40 -1.02 3.10
N LEU A 81 18.45 -0.23 2.89
CA LEU A 81 19.19 0.43 3.96
C LEU A 81 18.28 1.35 4.79
N THR A 82 17.50 2.18 4.13
CA THR A 82 16.58 3.12 4.81
C THR A 82 15.42 2.40 5.50
N LEU A 83 14.92 1.29 4.94
CA LEU A 83 13.92 0.44 5.60
C LEU A 83 14.47 -0.23 6.87
N ILE A 84 15.72 -0.70 6.85
CA ILE A 84 16.37 -1.29 8.02
C ILE A 84 16.53 -0.22 9.12
N LEU A 85 17.07 0.94 8.79
CA LEU A 85 17.27 2.04 9.75
C LEU A 85 15.93 2.53 10.31
N GLY A 86 14.92 2.69 9.45
CA GLY A 86 13.57 3.06 9.85
C GLY A 86 12.90 2.00 10.73
N GLY A 87 13.10 0.71 10.42
CA GLY A 87 12.62 -0.40 11.22
C GLY A 87 13.23 -0.41 12.64
N MET A 88 14.54 -0.15 12.76
CA MET A 88 15.20 0.02 14.07
C MET A 88 14.61 1.20 14.85
N LEU A 89 14.38 2.34 14.19
CA LEU A 89 13.75 3.50 14.82
C LEU A 89 12.32 3.18 15.27
N SER A 90 11.54 2.50 14.44
CA SER A 90 10.18 2.06 14.77
C SER A 90 10.16 1.11 15.97
N PHE A 91 11.13 0.21 16.07
CA PHE A 91 11.28 -0.68 17.22
C PHE A 91 11.54 0.10 18.52
N LEU A 92 12.45 1.08 18.50
CA LEU A 92 12.73 1.93 19.67
C LEU A 92 11.49 2.72 20.09
N MET A 93 10.76 3.31 19.13
CA MET A 93 9.52 4.04 19.42
C MET A 93 8.44 3.13 20.00
N SER A 94 8.36 1.86 19.57
CA SER A 94 7.37 0.93 20.10
C SER A 94 7.54 0.65 21.60
N GLN A 95 8.76 0.61 22.09
CA GLN A 95 9.04 0.42 23.51
C GLN A 95 8.56 1.59 24.37
N ILE A 96 8.64 2.82 23.84
CA ILE A 96 8.17 4.03 24.53
C ILE A 96 6.64 4.02 24.63
N ILE A 97 5.96 3.60 23.59
CA ILE A 97 4.49 3.57 23.51
C ILE A 97 3.91 2.54 24.50
N ASP A 98 4.54 1.37 24.59
CA ASP A 98 4.10 0.31 25.50
C ASP A 98 4.17 0.74 26.98
N ILE A 99 5.04 1.70 27.32
CA ILE A 99 5.19 2.25 28.69
C ILE A 99 4.10 3.29 29.01
N THR A 100 3.54 3.99 28.01
CA THR A 100 2.58 5.09 28.23
C THR A 100 1.15 4.65 28.53
N GLY A 101 0.84 3.34 28.44
CA GLY A 101 -0.49 2.79 28.78
C GLY A 101 -1.60 3.11 27.76
N LEU A 102 -1.31 3.78 26.65
CA LEU A 102 -2.26 4.16 25.59
C LEU A 102 -2.68 2.99 24.68
N THR A 103 -2.39 1.75 25.09
CA THR A 103 -2.51 0.56 24.25
C THR A 103 -3.94 0.27 23.76
N GLY A 104 -4.97 0.54 24.57
CA GLY A 104 -6.36 0.24 24.18
C GLY A 104 -6.88 1.16 23.07
N THR A 105 -6.74 2.46 23.26
CA THR A 105 -7.20 3.47 22.28
C THR A 105 -6.37 3.41 21.00
N ASP A 106 -5.06 3.19 21.12
CA ASP A 106 -4.17 3.06 19.97
C ASP A 106 -4.51 1.82 19.12
N ARG A 107 -4.85 0.70 19.74
CA ARG A 107 -5.30 -0.51 19.05
C ARG A 107 -6.62 -0.31 18.33
N PHE A 108 -7.59 0.34 18.97
CA PHE A 108 -8.86 0.64 18.33
C PHE A 108 -8.68 1.58 17.13
N ALA A 109 -7.89 2.63 17.29
CA ALA A 109 -7.54 3.54 16.19
C ALA A 109 -6.75 2.81 15.09
N GLY A 110 -5.87 1.87 15.45
CA GLY A 110 -5.17 0.98 14.52
C GLY A 110 -6.11 0.08 13.73
N PHE A 111 -7.15 -0.45 14.37
CA PHE A 111 -8.19 -1.23 13.70
C PHE A 111 -8.92 -0.41 12.62
N LEU A 112 -9.36 0.80 12.93
CA LEU A 112 -10.00 1.71 11.96
C LEU A 112 -9.05 2.06 10.82
N PHE A 113 -7.80 2.36 11.14
CA PHE A 113 -6.78 2.63 10.14
C PHE A 113 -6.49 1.41 9.26
N GLY A 114 -6.48 0.21 9.85
CA GLY A 114 -6.33 -1.05 9.12
C GLY A 114 -7.45 -1.30 8.12
N ILE A 115 -8.70 -0.95 8.47
CA ILE A 115 -9.83 -1.00 7.54
C ILE A 115 -9.60 -0.02 6.38
N ALA A 116 -9.29 1.25 6.68
CA ALA A 116 -9.05 2.27 5.66
C ALA A 116 -7.92 1.85 4.71
N ARG A 117 -6.81 1.33 5.25
CA ARG A 117 -5.70 0.77 4.45
C ARG A 117 -6.16 -0.40 3.58
N GLY A 118 -6.94 -1.33 4.13
CA GLY A 118 -7.50 -2.47 3.40
C GLY A 118 -8.35 -2.03 2.21
N VAL A 119 -9.20 -1.02 2.41
CA VAL A 119 -10.02 -0.42 1.35
C VAL A 119 -9.14 0.21 0.26
N VAL A 120 -8.12 0.99 0.64
CA VAL A 120 -7.20 1.61 -0.33
C VAL A 120 -6.43 0.54 -1.12
N VAL A 121 -5.90 -0.47 -0.45
CA VAL A 121 -5.17 -1.57 -1.11
C VAL A 121 -6.08 -2.31 -2.10
N MET A 122 -7.31 -2.62 -1.71
CA MET A 122 -8.28 -3.26 -2.61
C MET A 122 -8.63 -2.37 -3.80
N SER A 123 -8.83 -1.07 -3.59
CA SER A 123 -9.09 -0.12 -4.69
C SER A 123 -7.95 -0.07 -5.70
N VAL A 124 -6.70 -0.08 -5.22
CA VAL A 124 -5.51 -0.12 -6.08
C VAL A 124 -5.43 -1.46 -6.84
N LEU A 125 -5.69 -2.60 -6.17
CA LEU A 125 -5.69 -3.91 -6.81
C LEU A 125 -6.76 -4.01 -7.91
N ILE A 126 -7.97 -3.51 -7.64
CA ILE A 126 -9.08 -3.49 -8.61
C ILE A 126 -8.75 -2.53 -9.76
N LEU A 127 -8.13 -1.37 -9.48
CA LEU A 127 -7.65 -0.47 -10.53
C LEU A 127 -6.64 -1.17 -11.46
N LEU A 128 -5.65 -1.84 -10.89
CA LEU A 128 -4.64 -2.58 -11.66
C LEU A 128 -5.26 -3.75 -12.45
N ALA A 129 -6.17 -4.49 -11.82
CA ALA A 129 -6.92 -5.55 -12.47
C ALA A 129 -7.80 -5.03 -13.61
N GLY A 130 -8.35 -3.82 -13.46
CA GLY A 130 -9.12 -3.12 -14.50
C GLY A 130 -8.32 -2.76 -15.75
N LEU A 131 -6.98 -2.73 -15.68
CA LEU A 131 -6.09 -2.54 -16.83
C LEU A 131 -5.83 -3.85 -17.60
N THR A 132 -6.35 -4.96 -17.13
CA THR A 132 -6.23 -6.29 -17.73
C THR A 132 -7.57 -6.71 -18.34
N PRO A 133 -7.68 -7.85 -19.06
CA PRO A 133 -8.95 -8.39 -19.57
C PRO A 133 -9.93 -8.87 -18.48
N LEU A 134 -9.52 -8.95 -17.21
CA LEU A 134 -10.33 -9.46 -16.08
C LEU A 134 -11.74 -8.85 -15.93
N PRO A 135 -11.98 -7.55 -16.22
CA PRO A 135 -13.32 -6.97 -16.18
C PRO A 135 -14.34 -7.60 -17.15
N GLN A 136 -13.88 -8.39 -18.13
CA GLN A 136 -14.75 -9.07 -19.10
C GLN A 136 -15.23 -10.43 -18.57
N ASP A 137 -14.66 -10.94 -17.48
CA ASP A 137 -15.03 -12.21 -16.89
C ASP A 137 -16.36 -12.12 -16.13
N PRO A 138 -17.23 -13.17 -16.19
CA PRO A 138 -18.53 -13.16 -15.53
C PRO A 138 -18.45 -12.87 -14.01
N TRP A 139 -17.46 -13.42 -13.31
CA TRP A 139 -17.28 -13.23 -11.86
C TRP A 139 -16.98 -11.78 -11.48
N TRP A 140 -16.39 -10.99 -12.39
CA TRP A 140 -16.14 -9.57 -12.14
C TRP A 140 -17.44 -8.76 -12.11
N VAL A 141 -18.33 -9.01 -13.08
CA VAL A 141 -19.60 -8.30 -13.20
C VAL A 141 -20.60 -8.76 -12.13
N GLU A 142 -20.54 -10.01 -11.72
CA GLU A 142 -21.42 -10.62 -10.71
C GLU A 142 -21.02 -10.22 -9.28
N SER A 143 -19.81 -9.71 -9.04
CA SER A 143 -19.36 -9.30 -7.70
C SER A 143 -20.10 -8.06 -7.22
N THR A 144 -20.67 -8.17 -6.03
CA THR A 144 -21.37 -7.07 -5.37
C THR A 144 -20.41 -5.99 -4.86
N LEU A 145 -19.19 -6.38 -4.48
CA LEU A 145 -18.22 -5.47 -3.87
C LEU A 145 -17.28 -4.80 -4.88
N ILE A 146 -17.01 -5.40 -6.04
CA ILE A 146 -16.12 -4.79 -7.04
C ILE A 146 -16.67 -3.45 -7.52
N GLY A 147 -17.99 -3.31 -7.73
CA GLY A 147 -18.63 -2.08 -8.22
C GLY A 147 -18.26 -0.82 -7.38
N PRO A 148 -18.54 -0.80 -6.07
CA PRO A 148 -18.15 0.30 -5.18
C PRO A 148 -16.65 0.60 -5.20
N PHE A 149 -15.80 -0.42 -5.30
CA PHE A 149 -14.34 -0.23 -5.37
C PHE A 149 -13.90 0.33 -6.73
N GLN A 150 -14.59 -0.01 -7.82
CA GLN A 150 -14.36 0.61 -9.14
C GLN A 150 -14.67 2.11 -9.11
N GLU A 151 -15.79 2.51 -8.52
CA GLU A 151 -16.14 3.93 -8.37
C GLU A 151 -15.05 4.68 -7.58
N LEU A 152 -14.59 4.10 -6.46
CA LEU A 152 -13.50 4.67 -5.66
C LEU A 152 -12.18 4.72 -6.45
N SER A 153 -11.89 3.70 -7.25
CA SER A 153 -10.69 3.64 -8.10
C SER A 153 -10.70 4.71 -9.19
N VAL A 154 -11.86 4.96 -9.82
CA VAL A 154 -12.04 6.04 -10.79
C VAL A 154 -11.87 7.41 -10.12
N TRP A 155 -12.42 7.59 -8.92
CA TRP A 155 -12.21 8.80 -8.14
C TRP A 155 -10.74 9.02 -7.77
N LEU A 156 -10.03 7.98 -7.34
CA LEU A 156 -8.59 8.05 -7.06
C LEU A 156 -7.79 8.42 -8.32
N ARG A 157 -8.13 7.84 -9.47
CA ARG A 157 -7.50 8.18 -10.76
C ARG A 157 -7.69 9.65 -11.12
N ALA A 158 -8.86 10.23 -10.82
CA ALA A 158 -9.14 11.64 -11.08
C ALA A 158 -8.30 12.60 -10.20
N GLN A 159 -7.71 12.12 -9.11
CA GLN A 159 -6.81 12.90 -8.24
C GLN A 159 -5.35 12.85 -8.71
N ILE A 160 -5.01 12.00 -9.69
CA ILE A 160 -3.66 11.93 -10.25
C ILE A 160 -3.45 13.13 -11.17
N PRO A 161 -2.39 13.96 -10.96
CA PRO A 161 -2.10 15.09 -11.84
C PRO A 161 -1.97 14.67 -13.31
N GLU A 162 -2.48 15.49 -14.23
CA GLU A 162 -2.56 15.21 -15.67
C GLU A 162 -1.21 14.82 -16.31
N GLY A 163 -0.07 15.23 -15.72
CA GLY A 163 1.26 14.86 -16.19
C GLY A 163 1.63 13.37 -16.05
N MET A 164 0.91 12.59 -15.24
CA MET A 164 1.10 11.13 -15.12
C MET A 164 0.03 10.33 -15.88
N SER A 165 -1.07 10.94 -16.24
CA SER A 165 -2.15 10.29 -17.00
C SER A 165 -1.71 9.96 -18.45
N GLU A 166 -0.74 10.70 -18.98
CA GLU A 166 -0.19 10.51 -20.33
C GLU A 166 0.63 9.21 -20.45
N TYR A 167 1.22 8.73 -19.34
CA TYR A 167 1.93 7.45 -19.29
C TYR A 167 1.00 6.23 -19.09
N LEU A 168 -0.29 6.46 -18.83
CA LEU A 168 -1.30 5.42 -18.62
C LEU A 168 -2.27 5.28 -19.80
N SER A 169 -2.06 6.05 -20.88
CA SER A 169 -2.82 5.95 -22.11
C SER A 169 -2.12 4.98 -23.08
N TYR A 170 -2.39 3.69 -22.94
CA TYR A 170 -2.19 2.70 -23.99
C TYR A 170 -3.52 2.22 -24.50
#